data_c19460a2b6051293d5b57b0ffea52b69
#
_entry.id   c19460a2b6051293d5b57b0ffea52b69
#
_cell.length_a   1.000
_cell.length_b   1.000
_cell.length_c   1.000
_cell.angle_alpha   90.00
_cell.angle_beta   90.00
_cell.angle_gamma   90.00
#
_symmetry.space_group_name_H-M   'P 1'
#
loop_
_entity.id
_entity.type
_entity.pdbx_description
1 polymer ?
#
loop_
_entity_poly.entity_id
_entity_poly.type
_entity_poly.pdbx_seq_one_letter_code
_entity_poly.pdbx_strand_id
1 'polypeptide(L)'
;FNIFPSLDLPVVLIFVNVDDGPPAILNGERCYELGQAIARICESSGKRIAIYGSGGMSHDPGGPRASWIDQPLDLWFMDQLTGGTMNNLKSMFSFPSENFKGGTGELRCWVTVAGAIDYVSPGHKAHMVDYFAAHKTTTGSGWAYWPAVEAPSKAKEMEPASSR
;
A
#
# COMPACT_ATOMS: atom_id res chain seq x y z
N PHE A 1 1.17 -12.24 -15.38
CA PHE A 1 0.66 -13.51 -15.93
C PHE A 1 0.19 -14.46 -14.82
N ASN A 2 0.89 -14.57 -13.70
CA ASN A 2 0.51 -15.53 -12.65
C ASN A 2 -0.74 -15.11 -11.86
N ILE A 3 -1.03 -13.80 -11.79
CA ILE A 3 -2.20 -13.26 -11.08
C ILE A 3 -3.43 -13.24 -11.99
N PHE A 4 -3.24 -12.93 -13.28
CA PHE A 4 -4.30 -12.83 -14.29
C PHE A 4 -3.92 -13.63 -15.54
N PRO A 5 -4.07 -14.96 -15.54
CA PRO A 5 -3.62 -15.79 -16.65
C PRO A 5 -4.28 -15.49 -18.00
N SER A 6 -5.55 -15.05 -17.96
CA SER A 6 -6.31 -14.73 -19.18
C SER A 6 -6.00 -13.36 -19.76
N LEU A 7 -5.38 -12.44 -18.99
CA LEU A 7 -5.09 -11.04 -19.37
C LEU A 7 -6.33 -10.27 -19.88
N ASP A 8 -7.50 -10.66 -19.44
CA ASP A 8 -8.79 -10.09 -19.85
C ASP A 8 -9.24 -8.90 -18.97
N LEU A 9 -8.47 -8.60 -17.93
CA LEU A 9 -8.71 -7.46 -17.04
C LEU A 9 -7.92 -6.25 -17.51
N PRO A 10 -8.56 -5.09 -17.66
CA PRO A 10 -7.83 -3.83 -17.89
C PRO A 10 -6.88 -3.52 -16.73
N VAL A 11 -5.64 -3.17 -17.06
CA VAL A 11 -4.61 -2.82 -16.08
C VAL A 11 -4.12 -1.40 -16.34
N VAL A 12 -4.05 -0.59 -15.29
CA VAL A 12 -3.42 0.73 -15.31
C VAL A 12 -2.18 0.67 -14.46
N LEU A 13 -1.03 0.97 -15.05
CA LEU A 13 0.25 1.03 -14.35
C LEU A 13 0.50 2.43 -13.84
N ILE A 14 0.81 2.55 -12.54
CA ILE A 14 1.22 3.80 -11.89
C ILE A 14 2.62 3.57 -11.34
N PHE A 15 3.59 4.35 -11.85
CA PHE A 15 4.96 4.27 -11.37
C PHE A 15 5.19 5.31 -10.27
N VAL A 16 5.70 4.83 -9.13
CA VAL A 16 6.15 5.67 -8.03
C VAL A 16 7.68 5.67 -8.06
N ASN A 17 8.30 6.86 -8.15
CA ASN A 17 9.74 6.95 -8.05
C ASN A 17 10.19 6.61 -6.64
N VAL A 18 11.01 5.60 -6.51
CA VAL A 18 11.50 5.07 -5.23
C VAL A 18 13.02 5.29 -5.04
N ASP A 19 13.69 5.79 -6.07
CA ASP A 19 15.14 6.04 -6.06
C ASP A 19 15.48 7.39 -5.44
N ASP A 20 16.68 7.51 -4.90
CA ASP A 20 17.19 8.71 -4.21
C ASP A 20 17.68 9.81 -5.17
N GLY A 21 17.57 9.60 -6.48
CA GLY A 21 17.97 10.56 -7.50
C GLY A 21 16.86 11.58 -7.86
N PRO A 22 17.24 12.70 -8.52
CA PRO A 22 16.25 13.61 -9.08
C PRO A 22 15.43 12.92 -10.19
N PRO A 23 14.12 13.28 -10.40
CA PRO A 23 13.38 14.30 -9.68
C PRO A 23 13.07 13.92 -8.23
N ALA A 24 12.75 14.92 -7.39
CA ALA A 24 12.54 14.80 -5.96
C ALA A 24 11.69 13.57 -5.57
N ILE A 25 12.18 12.87 -4.59
CA ILE A 25 11.57 11.65 -4.06
C ILE A 25 10.32 12.01 -3.27
N LEU A 26 9.29 11.21 -3.42
CA LEU A 26 8.08 11.34 -2.62
C LEU A 26 8.33 10.88 -1.18
N ASN A 27 7.97 11.71 -0.20
CA ASN A 27 7.90 11.29 1.19
C ASN A 27 6.62 10.45 1.45
N GLY A 28 6.51 9.90 2.67
CA GLY A 28 5.38 9.06 3.02
C GLY A 28 4.04 9.77 2.90
N GLU A 29 3.96 11.04 3.32
CA GLU A 29 2.74 11.83 3.22
C GLU A 29 2.26 11.98 1.77
N ARG A 30 3.17 12.32 0.84
CA ARG A 30 2.84 12.46 -0.58
C ARG A 30 2.44 11.15 -1.24
N CYS A 31 3.09 10.05 -0.85
CA CYS A 31 2.69 8.72 -1.31
C CYS A 31 1.28 8.35 -0.81
N TYR A 32 1.00 8.66 0.43
CA TYR A 32 -0.30 8.42 1.04
C TYR A 32 -1.41 9.24 0.36
N GLU A 33 -1.17 10.55 0.14
CA GLU A 33 -2.06 11.44 -0.60
C GLU A 33 -2.31 10.98 -2.04
N LEU A 34 -1.26 10.47 -2.71
CA LEU A 34 -1.40 9.85 -4.03
C LEU A 34 -2.38 8.69 -3.99
N GLY A 35 -2.25 7.80 -3.00
CA GLY A 35 -3.18 6.70 -2.79
C GLY A 35 -4.62 7.17 -2.61
N GLN A 36 -4.83 8.19 -1.77
CA GLN A 36 -6.16 8.79 -1.57
C GLN A 36 -6.73 9.39 -2.86
N ALA A 37 -5.88 10.03 -3.68
CA ALA A 37 -6.29 10.58 -4.96
C ALA A 37 -6.70 9.47 -5.95
N ILE A 38 -5.95 8.37 -6.00
CA ILE A 38 -6.29 7.19 -6.80
C ILE A 38 -7.64 6.62 -6.35
N ALA A 39 -7.85 6.44 -5.05
CA ALA A 39 -9.09 5.90 -4.51
C ALA A 39 -10.30 6.77 -4.88
N ARG A 40 -10.20 8.09 -4.79
CA ARG A 40 -11.27 9.02 -5.23
C ARG A 40 -11.64 8.84 -6.70
N ILE A 41 -10.64 8.69 -7.58
CA ILE A 41 -10.88 8.44 -9.01
C ILE A 41 -11.54 7.09 -9.21
N CYS A 42 -11.08 6.06 -8.50
CA CYS A 42 -11.65 4.72 -8.56
C CYS A 42 -13.13 4.72 -8.13
N GLU A 43 -13.45 5.38 -7.03
CA GLU A 43 -14.81 5.51 -6.52
C GLU A 43 -15.74 6.18 -7.54
N SER A 44 -15.28 7.28 -8.16
CA SER A 44 -16.06 8.00 -9.17
C SER A 44 -16.32 7.20 -10.44
N SER A 45 -15.54 6.15 -10.70
CA SER A 45 -15.67 5.32 -11.90
C SER A 45 -16.89 4.37 -11.88
N GLY A 46 -17.42 4.09 -10.69
CA GLY A 46 -18.47 3.09 -10.48
C GLY A 46 -18.06 1.64 -10.78
N LYS A 47 -16.78 1.37 -11.00
CA LYS A 47 -16.24 0.04 -11.31
C LYS A 47 -15.70 -0.64 -10.06
N ARG A 48 -15.69 -1.97 -10.07
CA ARG A 48 -14.93 -2.73 -9.08
C ARG A 48 -13.46 -2.69 -9.47
N ILE A 49 -12.62 -2.16 -8.59
CA ILE A 49 -11.20 -1.95 -8.84
C ILE A 49 -10.41 -2.59 -7.71
N ALA A 50 -9.37 -3.31 -8.07
CA ALA A 50 -8.35 -3.78 -7.15
C ALA A 50 -7.09 -2.92 -7.32
N ILE A 51 -6.52 -2.46 -6.21
CA ILE A 51 -5.24 -1.74 -6.19
C ILE A 51 -4.19 -2.71 -5.66
N TYR A 52 -3.09 -2.82 -6.40
CA TYR A 52 -1.98 -3.69 -6.06
C TYR A 52 -0.69 -2.88 -5.95
N GLY A 53 -0.05 -2.89 -4.79
CA GLY A 53 1.27 -2.31 -4.56
C GLY A 53 2.34 -3.39 -4.68
N SER A 54 3.31 -3.17 -5.57
CA SER A 54 4.44 -4.08 -5.75
C SER A 54 5.72 -3.41 -5.29
N GLY A 55 6.50 -4.13 -4.51
CA GLY A 55 7.80 -3.70 -3.99
C GLY A 55 8.25 -4.60 -2.85
N GLY A 56 9.53 -4.81 -2.73
CA GLY A 56 10.13 -5.46 -1.56
C GLY A 56 9.98 -4.59 -0.30
N MET A 57 10.22 -5.19 0.85
CA MET A 57 10.40 -4.46 2.08
C MET A 57 11.86 -4.01 2.22
N SER A 58 12.45 -4.02 3.41
CA SER A 58 13.84 -3.54 3.55
C SER A 58 14.84 -4.39 2.75
N HIS A 59 15.65 -3.74 1.93
CA HIS A 59 16.76 -4.34 1.20
C HIS A 59 17.62 -3.27 0.53
N ASP A 60 18.83 -3.63 0.15
CA ASP A 60 19.76 -2.73 -0.54
C ASP A 60 20.60 -3.50 -1.57
N PRO A 61 20.01 -3.92 -2.71
CA PRO A 61 20.70 -4.73 -3.70
C PRO A 61 21.82 -3.93 -4.37
N GLY A 62 23.05 -4.42 -4.21
CA GLY A 62 24.24 -3.77 -4.78
C GLY A 62 24.70 -2.49 -4.09
N GLY A 63 24.03 -2.05 -3.05
CA GLY A 63 24.40 -0.88 -2.26
C GLY A 63 25.35 -1.21 -1.09
N PRO A 64 25.74 -0.20 -0.32
CA PRO A 64 26.65 -0.37 0.83
C PRO A 64 26.12 -1.31 1.92
N ARG A 65 24.82 -1.53 1.97
CA ARG A 65 24.15 -2.40 2.94
C ARG A 65 23.62 -3.68 2.31
N ALA A 66 24.18 -4.09 1.18
CA ALA A 66 23.85 -5.37 0.56
C ALA A 66 23.88 -6.49 1.61
N SER A 67 22.87 -7.36 1.59
CA SER A 67 22.64 -8.45 2.54
C SER A 67 22.06 -8.03 3.90
N TRP A 68 21.86 -6.74 4.16
CA TRP A 68 21.18 -6.27 5.38
C TRP A 68 19.67 -6.18 5.18
N ILE A 69 18.92 -6.67 6.16
CA ILE A 69 17.48 -6.62 6.20
C ILE A 69 17.08 -5.96 7.54
N ASP A 70 16.34 -4.87 7.47
CA ASP A 70 15.83 -4.16 8.63
C ASP A 70 14.51 -4.79 9.13
N GLN A 71 14.62 -5.96 9.76
CA GLN A 71 13.45 -6.66 10.29
C GLN A 71 12.62 -5.79 11.26
N PRO A 72 13.22 -5.00 12.18
CA PRO A 72 12.44 -4.09 13.01
C PRO A 72 11.58 -3.10 12.22
N LEU A 73 12.12 -2.49 11.17
CA LEU A 73 11.37 -1.61 10.28
C LEU A 73 10.25 -2.35 9.57
N ASP A 74 10.56 -3.51 8.99
CA ASP A 74 9.60 -4.31 8.25
C ASP A 74 8.43 -4.75 9.12
N LEU A 75 8.72 -5.26 10.31
CA LEU A 75 7.68 -5.69 11.25
C LEU A 75 6.85 -4.50 11.76
N TRP A 76 7.50 -3.37 12.10
CA TRP A 76 6.77 -2.17 12.45
C TRP A 76 5.83 -1.73 11.33
N PHE A 77 6.28 -1.78 10.08
CA PHE A 77 5.46 -1.43 8.93
C PHE A 77 4.24 -2.35 8.80
N MET A 78 4.45 -3.66 8.89
CA MET A 78 3.35 -4.63 8.85
C MET A 78 2.37 -4.44 10.00
N ASP A 79 2.84 -4.09 11.20
CA ASP A 79 2.00 -3.78 12.35
C ASP A 79 1.10 -2.56 12.10
N GLN A 80 1.58 -1.54 11.38
CA GLN A 80 0.72 -0.41 11.00
C GLN A 80 -0.42 -0.84 10.08
N LEU A 81 -0.17 -1.75 9.16
CA LEU A 81 -1.19 -2.26 8.24
C LEU A 81 -2.23 -3.14 8.98
N THR A 82 -1.76 -4.08 9.79
CA THR A 82 -2.61 -5.03 10.51
C THR A 82 -3.32 -4.41 11.71
N GLY A 83 -2.71 -3.39 12.31
CA GLY A 83 -3.31 -2.60 13.40
C GLY A 83 -4.39 -1.61 12.94
N GLY A 84 -4.44 -1.28 11.66
CA GLY A 84 -5.33 -0.22 11.14
C GLY A 84 -4.84 1.19 11.46
N THR A 85 -3.54 1.34 11.72
CA THR A 85 -2.89 2.64 12.04
C THR A 85 -2.08 3.17 10.87
N MET A 86 -2.54 2.92 9.64
CA MET A 86 -1.84 3.26 8.39
C MET A 86 -1.48 4.74 8.27
N ASN A 87 -2.20 5.62 8.96
CA ASN A 87 -1.89 7.05 8.99
C ASN A 87 -0.48 7.34 9.54
N ASN A 88 0.09 6.48 10.37
CA ASN A 88 1.45 6.62 10.88
C ASN A 88 2.50 6.49 9.77
N LEU A 89 2.18 5.83 8.66
CA LEU A 89 3.07 5.66 7.52
C LEU A 89 3.39 6.99 6.80
N LYS A 90 2.61 8.04 7.03
CA LYS A 90 2.87 9.38 6.52
C LYS A 90 4.21 9.94 7.00
N SER A 91 4.66 9.53 8.18
CA SER A 91 5.94 9.98 8.73
C SER A 91 7.16 9.36 8.05
N MET A 92 6.97 8.29 7.29
CA MET A 92 8.07 7.64 6.58
C MET A 92 8.69 8.57 5.54
N PHE A 93 9.97 8.43 5.33
CA PHE A 93 10.72 9.22 4.35
C PHE A 93 10.64 10.75 4.56
N SER A 94 10.26 11.21 5.76
CA SER A 94 10.16 12.63 6.09
C SER A 94 11.53 13.28 6.33
N PHE A 95 12.56 12.48 6.52
CA PHE A 95 13.96 12.92 6.69
C PHE A 95 14.90 11.95 5.97
N PRO A 96 16.08 12.41 5.55
CA PRO A 96 17.10 11.54 4.96
C PRO A 96 17.56 10.48 5.98
N SER A 97 17.51 9.22 5.57
CA SER A 97 18.00 8.10 6.37
C SER A 97 18.59 7.04 5.45
N GLU A 98 19.75 6.51 5.84
CA GLU A 98 20.36 5.39 5.13
C GLU A 98 19.43 4.15 5.10
N ASN A 99 18.56 4.00 6.13
CA ASN A 99 17.62 2.90 6.21
C ASN A 99 16.53 2.95 5.14
N PHE A 100 16.30 4.10 4.54
CA PHE A 100 15.27 4.30 3.51
C PHE A 100 15.82 4.34 2.09
N LYS A 101 17.16 4.18 1.93
CA LYS A 101 17.81 4.13 0.62
C LYS A 101 17.73 2.74 -0.02
N GLY A 102 18.09 2.68 -1.27
CA GLY A 102 18.09 1.45 -2.05
C GLY A 102 16.67 0.88 -2.22
N GLY A 103 16.58 -0.43 -2.25
CA GLY A 103 15.29 -1.11 -2.45
C GLY A 103 14.26 -0.87 -1.35
N THR A 104 14.67 -0.50 -0.12
CA THR A 104 13.73 -0.11 0.96
C THR A 104 12.83 1.05 0.54
N GLY A 105 13.26 1.86 -0.42
CA GLY A 105 12.44 2.92 -1.02
C GLY A 105 11.13 2.41 -1.64
N GLU A 106 11.05 1.13 -2.01
CA GLU A 106 9.86 0.49 -2.58
C GLU A 106 8.67 0.44 -1.62
N LEU A 107 8.90 0.60 -0.31
CA LEU A 107 7.82 0.77 0.67
C LEU A 107 6.89 1.94 0.33
N ARG A 108 7.33 2.91 -0.50
CA ARG A 108 6.47 3.98 -1.01
C ARG A 108 5.26 3.46 -1.79
N CYS A 109 5.43 2.36 -2.51
CA CYS A 109 4.30 1.72 -3.21
C CYS A 109 3.26 1.17 -2.21
N TRP A 110 3.73 0.58 -1.13
CA TRP A 110 2.86 0.09 -0.06
C TRP A 110 2.14 1.23 0.67
N VAL A 111 2.84 2.33 0.97
CA VAL A 111 2.25 3.54 1.57
C VAL A 111 1.16 4.12 0.66
N THR A 112 1.37 4.08 -0.65
CA THR A 112 0.36 4.53 -1.62
C THR A 112 -0.91 3.66 -1.54
N VAL A 113 -0.77 2.35 -1.49
CA VAL A 113 -1.93 1.45 -1.33
C VAL A 113 -2.61 1.67 0.02
N ALA A 114 -1.83 1.81 1.10
CA ALA A 114 -2.38 2.09 2.43
C ALA A 114 -3.21 3.38 2.44
N GLY A 115 -2.74 4.44 1.79
CA GLY A 115 -3.49 5.69 1.64
C GLY A 115 -4.80 5.52 0.88
N ALA A 116 -4.81 4.69 -0.17
CA ALA A 116 -6.03 4.39 -0.92
C ALA A 116 -7.05 3.62 -0.07
N ILE A 117 -6.61 2.64 0.68
CA ILE A 117 -7.48 1.85 1.56
C ILE A 117 -8.05 2.70 2.70
N ASP A 118 -7.20 3.49 3.35
CA ASP A 118 -7.65 4.35 4.46
C ASP A 118 -8.65 5.43 4.01
N TYR A 119 -8.57 5.88 2.76
CA TYR A 119 -9.57 6.77 2.18
C TYR A 119 -10.94 6.10 2.07
N VAL A 120 -10.98 4.86 1.59
CA VAL A 120 -12.24 4.11 1.40
C VAL A 120 -12.81 3.62 2.73
N SER A 121 -11.96 3.21 3.64
CA SER A 121 -12.35 2.65 4.94
C SER A 121 -11.31 2.99 6.01
N PRO A 122 -11.43 4.14 6.67
CA PRO A 122 -10.48 4.55 7.70
C PRO A 122 -10.30 3.50 8.80
N GLY A 123 -9.05 3.20 9.11
CA GLY A 123 -8.71 2.20 10.12
C GLY A 123 -8.93 0.75 9.70
N HIS A 124 -9.18 0.48 8.42
CA HIS A 124 -9.34 -0.88 7.92
C HIS A 124 -8.04 -1.68 8.09
N LYS A 125 -8.16 -2.86 8.67
CA LYS A 125 -7.02 -3.71 9.01
C LYS A 125 -6.66 -4.64 7.88
N ALA A 126 -5.36 -4.72 7.56
CA ALA A 126 -4.86 -5.71 6.64
C ALA A 126 -4.81 -7.10 7.28
N HIS A 127 -4.91 -8.12 6.45
CA HIS A 127 -4.45 -9.47 6.75
C HIS A 127 -3.01 -9.63 6.30
N MET A 128 -2.10 -9.87 7.23
CA MET A 128 -0.76 -10.32 6.88
C MET A 128 -0.82 -11.79 6.47
N VAL A 129 -0.41 -12.07 5.25
CA VAL A 129 -0.32 -13.46 4.77
C VAL A 129 0.93 -14.11 5.29
N ASP A 130 2.07 -13.42 5.14
CA ASP A 130 3.36 -13.88 5.63
C ASP A 130 4.38 -12.73 5.62
N TYR A 131 5.43 -12.90 6.42
CA TYR A 131 6.66 -12.11 6.39
C TYR A 131 7.85 -12.99 6.68
N PHE A 132 8.90 -12.87 5.90
CA PHE A 132 10.19 -13.49 6.21
C PHE A 132 11.39 -12.68 5.69
N ALA A 133 12.48 -12.74 6.42
CA ALA A 133 13.76 -12.20 5.99
C ALA A 133 14.42 -13.18 5.02
N ALA A 134 14.32 -12.91 3.73
CA ALA A 134 14.87 -13.78 2.68
C ALA A 134 16.39 -13.56 2.52
N HIS A 135 17.18 -14.13 3.41
CA HIS A 135 18.63 -13.90 3.45
C HIS A 135 19.35 -14.30 2.15
N LYS A 136 18.84 -15.25 1.37
CA LYS A 136 19.44 -15.61 0.09
C LYS A 136 19.24 -14.56 -1.00
N THR A 137 18.12 -13.89 -0.99
CA THR A 137 17.79 -12.78 -1.90
C THR A 137 18.04 -11.42 -1.27
N THR A 138 18.45 -11.40 0.00
CA THR A 138 18.79 -10.20 0.77
C THR A 138 17.65 -9.17 0.84
N THR A 139 16.42 -9.65 0.95
CA THR A 139 15.22 -8.82 0.92
C THR A 139 14.27 -9.22 2.05
N GLY A 140 13.74 -8.25 2.77
CA GLY A 140 12.54 -8.43 3.57
C GLY A 140 11.35 -8.68 2.64
N SER A 141 10.66 -9.78 2.84
CA SER A 141 9.55 -10.19 1.97
C SER A 141 8.28 -10.28 2.78
N GLY A 142 7.29 -9.50 2.41
CA GLY A 142 5.99 -9.45 3.08
C GLY A 142 4.84 -9.51 2.09
N TRP A 143 3.73 -10.08 2.52
CA TRP A 143 2.48 -10.10 1.78
C TRP A 143 1.33 -9.75 2.72
N ALA A 144 0.52 -8.80 2.29
CA ALA A 144 -0.68 -8.41 3.01
C ALA A 144 -1.80 -8.08 2.02
N TYR A 145 -3.02 -8.22 2.46
CA TYR A 145 -4.19 -7.77 1.70
C TYR A 145 -5.25 -7.22 2.64
N TRP A 146 -6.10 -6.37 2.10
CA TRP A 146 -7.30 -5.91 2.79
C TRP A 146 -8.51 -6.64 2.18
N PRO A 147 -9.37 -7.26 3.02
CA PRO A 147 -10.64 -7.77 2.55
C PRO A 147 -11.47 -6.67 1.86
N ALA A 148 -12.30 -7.05 0.91
CA ALA A 148 -13.20 -6.10 0.28
C ALA A 148 -14.07 -5.41 1.34
N VAL A 149 -14.16 -4.09 1.26
CA VAL A 149 -15.13 -3.32 2.07
C VAL A 149 -16.50 -3.57 1.46
N GLU A 150 -17.42 -4.12 2.22
CA GLU A 150 -18.81 -4.22 1.77
C GLU A 150 -19.35 -2.80 1.53
N ALA A 151 -19.85 -2.56 0.32
CA ALA A 151 -20.54 -1.30 0.06
C ALA A 151 -21.67 -1.16 1.10
N PRO A 152 -21.86 0.03 1.73
CA PRO A 152 -22.96 0.23 2.64
C PRO A 152 -24.24 -0.22 1.92
N SER A 153 -24.95 -1.18 2.52
CA SER A 153 -26.23 -1.64 1.98
C SER A 153 -27.09 -0.39 1.78
N LYS A 154 -27.51 -0.12 0.54
CA LYS A 154 -28.47 0.96 0.30
C LYS A 154 -29.57 0.80 1.33
N ALA A 155 -29.66 1.74 2.26
CA ALA A 155 -30.68 1.76 3.28
C ALA A 155 -32.00 1.47 2.57
N LYS A 156 -32.77 0.52 3.08
CA LYS A 156 -34.13 0.23 2.62
C LYS A 156 -34.82 1.57 2.42
N GLU A 157 -35.17 1.87 1.18
CA GLU A 157 -36.07 2.97 0.88
C GLU A 157 -37.25 2.83 1.83
N MET A 158 -37.44 3.85 2.66
CA MET A 158 -38.59 3.93 3.55
C MET A 158 -39.83 3.77 2.68
N GLU A 159 -40.59 2.71 2.89
CA GLU A 159 -41.93 2.60 2.36
C GLU A 159 -42.70 3.87 2.78
N PRO A 160 -43.39 4.54 1.86
CA PRO A 160 -44.20 5.68 2.23
C PRO A 160 -45.31 5.20 3.17
N ALA A 161 -45.37 5.83 4.33
CA ALA A 161 -46.44 5.58 5.32
C ALA A 161 -47.79 5.65 4.61
N SER A 162 -48.49 4.52 4.55
CA SER A 162 -49.87 4.44 4.12
C SER A 162 -50.70 5.33 5.02
N SER A 163 -51.22 6.43 4.47
CA SER A 163 -52.24 7.28 5.08
C SER A 163 -53.52 6.47 5.22
N ARG A 164 -53.98 6.27 6.44
CA ARG A 164 -55.37 5.98 6.76
C ARG A 164 -56.01 7.23 7.31
#